data_24853ec5655ed835649ad68ccdddef81
#
_entry.id   24853ec5655ed835649ad68ccdddef81
#
_cell.length_a   1.000
_cell.length_b   1.000
_cell.length_c   1.000
_cell.angle_alpha   90.00
_cell.angle_beta   90.00
_cell.angle_gamma   90.00
#
_symmetry.space_group_name_H-M   'P 1'
#
loop_
_entity.id
_entity.type
_entity.pdbx_description
1 polymer ?
#
loop_
_entity_poly.entity_id
_entity_poly.type
_entity_poly.pdbx_seq_one_letter_code
_entity_poly.pdbx_strand_id
1 'polypeptide(L)'
;MKILKFGGTSVGSAQRMKDVAKLICTGDRNIVVLSAMSGTTNSLVEISDYLYKKNPDGANEIINKLAQKYYGHIEELYSTDEYKQKAKELVKSHFDYIRTFTKDLFTLFEEKVVLAQGELISTGMMN
;
A
#
# COMPACT_ATOMS: atom_id res chain seq x y z
N MET A 1 -0.40 -26.32 9.04
CA MET A 1 -0.16 -24.99 8.44
C MET A 1 -1.26 -24.68 7.42
N LYS A 2 -1.82 -23.49 7.46
CA LYS A 2 -2.83 -23.02 6.51
C LYS A 2 -2.27 -21.88 5.68
N ILE A 3 -2.73 -21.76 4.44
CA ILE A 3 -2.43 -20.61 3.59
C ILE A 3 -3.71 -19.76 3.54
N LEU A 4 -3.62 -18.50 4.02
CA LEU A 4 -4.75 -17.58 4.09
C LEU A 4 -4.51 -16.43 3.12
N LYS A 5 -5.42 -16.26 2.16
CA LYS A 5 -5.36 -15.16 1.19
C LYS A 5 -6.52 -14.20 1.43
N PHE A 6 -6.19 -12.92 1.56
CA PHE A 6 -7.19 -11.85 1.73
C PHE A 6 -7.10 -10.88 0.55
N GLY A 7 -8.19 -10.74 -0.18
CA GLY A 7 -8.27 -9.82 -1.31
C GLY A 7 -8.40 -8.36 -0.89
N GLY A 8 -8.40 -7.46 -1.87
CA GLY A 8 -8.48 -6.01 -1.63
C GLY A 8 -9.71 -5.58 -0.85
N THR A 9 -10.83 -6.29 -1.00
CA THR A 9 -12.04 -6.01 -0.22
C THR A 9 -11.83 -6.30 1.26
N SER A 10 -11.15 -7.42 1.60
CA SER A 10 -10.90 -7.82 2.98
C SER A 10 -9.91 -6.91 3.72
N VAL A 11 -8.99 -6.27 2.99
CA VAL A 11 -8.01 -5.32 3.56
C VAL A 11 -8.26 -3.89 3.07
N GLY A 12 -9.46 -3.62 2.57
CA GLY A 12 -9.80 -2.37 1.92
C GLY A 12 -10.00 -1.18 2.83
N SER A 13 -10.09 -1.40 4.14
CA SER A 13 -10.26 -0.35 5.15
C SER A 13 -9.54 -0.72 6.43
N ALA A 14 -9.37 0.25 7.32
CA ALA A 14 -8.77 0.02 8.63
C ALA A 14 -9.58 -1.00 9.44
N GLN A 15 -10.91 -0.90 9.45
CA GLN A 15 -11.77 -1.83 10.18
C GLN A 15 -11.63 -3.26 9.64
N ARG A 16 -11.61 -3.42 8.32
CA ARG A 16 -11.46 -4.74 7.70
C ARG A 16 -10.08 -5.35 7.98
N MET A 17 -9.02 -4.52 8.00
CA MET A 17 -7.70 -4.98 8.41
C MET A 17 -7.69 -5.47 9.86
N LYS A 18 -8.39 -4.78 10.77
CA LYS A 18 -8.53 -5.22 12.17
C LYS A 18 -9.25 -6.56 12.24
N ASP A 19 -10.30 -6.75 11.46
CA ASP A 19 -11.04 -8.01 11.41
C ASP A 19 -10.17 -9.16 10.90
N VAL A 20 -9.37 -8.93 9.85
CA VAL A 20 -8.40 -9.89 9.32
C VAL A 20 -7.37 -10.24 10.39
N ALA A 21 -6.84 -9.25 11.10
CA ALA A 21 -5.86 -9.49 12.17
C ALA A 21 -6.41 -10.44 13.25
N LYS A 22 -7.67 -10.28 13.62
CA LYS A 22 -8.34 -11.18 14.57
C LYS A 22 -8.43 -12.62 14.06
N LEU A 23 -8.65 -12.80 12.75
CA LEU A 23 -8.74 -14.12 12.13
C LEU A 23 -7.40 -14.83 12.08
N ILE A 24 -6.30 -14.12 11.87
CA ILE A 24 -4.97 -14.70 11.70
C ILE A 24 -4.19 -14.87 13.01
N CYS A 25 -4.55 -14.12 14.05
CA CYS A 25 -3.89 -14.19 15.36
C CYS A 25 -4.52 -15.28 16.25
N THR A 26 -4.48 -16.53 15.78
CA THR A 26 -5.12 -17.67 16.46
C THR A 26 -4.11 -18.58 17.17
N GLY A 27 -2.82 -18.29 17.11
CA GLY A 27 -1.77 -19.15 17.66
C GLY A 27 -1.32 -20.26 16.73
N ASP A 28 -2.04 -20.50 15.64
CA ASP A 28 -1.67 -21.50 14.62
C ASP A 28 -0.66 -20.94 13.63
N ARG A 29 0.09 -21.82 13.00
CA ARG A 29 1.00 -21.42 11.91
C ARG A 29 0.20 -21.23 10.63
N ASN A 30 0.26 -20.03 10.07
CA ASN A 30 -0.42 -19.68 8.83
C ASN A 30 0.53 -18.96 7.89
N ILE A 31 0.35 -19.15 6.58
CA ILE A 31 0.92 -18.29 5.55
C ILE A 31 -0.19 -17.33 5.15
N VAL A 32 0.05 -16.03 5.30
CA VAL A 32 -0.94 -14.98 5.01
C VAL A 32 -0.51 -14.21 3.78
N VAL A 33 -1.38 -14.15 2.78
CA VAL A 33 -1.16 -13.40 1.54
C VAL A 33 -2.17 -12.26 1.48
N LEU A 34 -1.68 -11.02 1.37
CA LEU A 34 -2.50 -9.82 1.38
C LEU A 34 -2.43 -9.09 0.04
N SER A 35 -3.58 -8.60 -0.41
CA SER A 35 -3.67 -7.67 -1.55
C SER A 35 -3.52 -6.22 -1.08
N ALA A 36 -3.37 -5.29 -2.04
CA ALA A 36 -3.41 -3.87 -1.76
C ALA A 36 -4.77 -3.44 -1.21
N MET A 37 -4.82 -2.32 -0.50
CA MET A 37 -6.07 -1.70 -0.06
C MET A 37 -6.93 -1.30 -1.26
N SER A 38 -8.25 -1.25 -1.05
CA SER A 38 -9.22 -0.91 -2.11
C SER A 38 -8.85 0.39 -2.83
N GLY A 39 -8.85 0.36 -4.16
CA GLY A 39 -8.56 1.52 -5.00
C GLY A 39 -7.08 1.80 -5.20
N THR A 40 -6.18 1.18 -4.42
CA THR A 40 -4.74 1.43 -4.52
C THR A 40 -4.18 1.01 -5.88
N THR A 41 -4.53 -0.17 -6.37
CA THR A 41 -4.04 -0.66 -7.67
C THR A 41 -4.43 0.29 -8.80
N ASN A 42 -5.69 0.78 -8.81
CA ASN A 42 -6.14 1.74 -9.81
C ASN A 42 -5.33 3.04 -9.76
N SER A 43 -5.05 3.55 -8.56
CA SER A 43 -4.23 4.75 -8.39
C SER A 43 -2.79 4.52 -8.87
N LEU A 44 -2.22 3.35 -8.60
CA LEU A 44 -0.87 3.01 -9.07
C LEU A 44 -0.82 2.88 -10.60
N VAL A 45 -1.88 2.37 -11.23
CA VAL A 45 -1.99 2.34 -12.69
C VAL A 45 -2.02 3.77 -13.25
N GLU A 46 -2.79 4.69 -12.66
CA GLU A 46 -2.81 6.09 -13.06
C GLU A 46 -1.42 6.74 -12.93
N ILE A 47 -0.72 6.48 -11.83
CA ILE A 47 0.65 6.97 -11.62
C ILE A 47 1.55 6.47 -12.74
N SER A 48 1.48 5.19 -13.07
CA SER A 48 2.27 4.59 -14.15
C SER A 48 1.97 5.24 -15.50
N ASP A 49 0.71 5.52 -15.80
CA ASP A 49 0.31 6.20 -17.04
C ASP A 49 0.93 7.59 -17.14
N TYR A 50 0.92 8.38 -16.05
CA TYR A 50 1.58 9.69 -16.02
C TYR A 50 3.09 9.57 -16.18
N LEU A 51 3.73 8.55 -15.62
CA LEU A 51 5.15 8.32 -15.76
C LEU A 51 5.52 7.98 -17.21
N TYR A 52 4.72 7.15 -17.90
CA TYR A 52 4.92 6.88 -19.33
C TYR A 52 4.76 8.14 -20.19
N LYS A 53 3.85 9.02 -19.82
CA LYS A 53 3.61 10.30 -20.52
C LYS A 53 4.65 11.37 -20.17
N LYS A 54 5.61 11.05 -19.30
CA LYS A 54 6.62 12.00 -18.81
C LYS A 54 5.99 13.24 -18.16
N ASN A 55 4.91 13.02 -17.39
CA ASN A 55 4.22 14.07 -16.66
C ASN A 55 4.43 13.85 -15.13
N PRO A 56 5.56 14.31 -14.58
CA PRO A 56 5.85 14.10 -13.16
C PRO A 56 4.89 14.84 -12.23
N ASP A 57 4.38 15.99 -12.64
CA ASP A 57 3.43 16.77 -11.81
C ASP A 57 2.11 16.01 -11.62
N GLY A 58 1.58 15.42 -12.70
CA GLY A 58 0.39 14.58 -12.62
C GLY A 58 0.62 13.34 -11.75
N ALA A 59 1.75 12.68 -11.92
CA ALA A 59 2.12 11.51 -11.11
C ALA A 59 2.22 11.88 -9.63
N ASN A 60 2.91 12.97 -9.29
CA ASN A 60 3.06 13.43 -7.91
C ASN A 60 1.73 13.82 -7.27
N GLU A 61 0.81 14.40 -8.03
CA GLU A 61 -0.53 14.72 -7.53
C GLU A 61 -1.28 13.47 -7.09
N ILE A 62 -1.28 12.42 -7.90
CA ILE A 62 -1.92 11.14 -7.57
C ILE A 62 -1.21 10.47 -6.38
N ILE A 63 0.11 10.50 -6.34
CA ILE A 63 0.89 9.97 -5.21
C ILE A 63 0.50 10.67 -3.92
N ASN A 64 0.39 11.99 -3.93
CA ASN A 64 0.02 12.76 -2.74
C ASN A 64 -1.40 12.43 -2.26
N LYS A 65 -2.36 12.32 -3.18
CA LYS A 65 -3.73 11.90 -2.84
C LYS A 65 -3.77 10.52 -2.21
N LEU A 66 -3.05 9.58 -2.79
CA LEU A 66 -2.98 8.20 -2.27
C LEU A 66 -2.31 8.17 -0.89
N ALA A 67 -1.24 8.93 -0.70
CA ALA A 67 -0.55 9.05 0.58
C ALA A 67 -1.49 9.58 1.67
N GLN A 68 -2.29 10.61 1.38
CA GLN A 68 -3.26 11.16 2.33
C GLN A 68 -4.32 10.13 2.71
N LYS A 69 -4.79 9.35 1.74
CA LYS A 69 -5.73 8.25 2.01
C LYS A 69 -5.12 7.24 2.99
N TYR A 70 -3.87 6.82 2.78
CA TYR A 70 -3.19 5.90 3.68
C TYR A 70 -2.97 6.50 5.07
N TYR A 71 -2.61 7.77 5.17
CA TYR A 71 -2.45 8.43 6.48
C TYR A 71 -3.77 8.47 7.25
N GLY A 72 -4.89 8.70 6.58
CA GLY A 72 -6.21 8.60 7.20
C GLY A 72 -6.51 7.20 7.74
N HIS A 73 -6.20 6.16 6.97
CA HIS A 73 -6.37 4.77 7.40
C HIS A 73 -5.46 4.43 8.60
N ILE A 74 -4.24 4.96 8.63
CA ILE A 74 -3.32 4.76 9.74
C ILE A 74 -3.91 5.31 11.04
N GLU A 75 -4.53 6.49 11.00
CA GLU A 75 -5.18 7.08 12.18
C GLU A 75 -6.32 6.21 12.70
N GLU A 76 -7.05 5.52 11.83
CA GLU A 76 -8.13 4.62 12.23
C GLU A 76 -7.62 3.25 12.69
N LEU A 77 -6.53 2.74 12.07
CA LEU A 77 -6.05 1.37 12.27
C LEU A 77 -5.31 1.20 13.59
N TYR A 78 -4.46 2.16 13.95
CA TYR A 78 -3.60 2.07 15.12
C TYR A 78 -4.10 2.94 16.25
N SER A 79 -4.01 2.42 17.48
CA SER A 79 -4.44 3.14 18.68
C SER A 79 -3.31 3.87 19.40
N THR A 80 -2.04 3.50 19.13
CA THR A 80 -0.87 4.10 19.77
C THR A 80 -0.09 4.97 18.79
N ASP A 81 0.47 6.09 19.29
CA ASP A 81 1.25 7.01 18.47
C ASP A 81 2.53 6.38 17.92
N GLU A 82 3.14 5.47 18.68
CA GLU A 82 4.35 4.76 18.25
C GLU A 82 4.11 3.98 16.96
N TYR A 83 3.04 3.18 16.92
CA TYR A 83 2.71 2.39 15.73
C TYR A 83 2.20 3.25 14.59
N LYS A 84 1.46 4.32 14.88
CA LYS A 84 1.06 5.30 13.87
C LYS A 84 2.28 5.90 13.18
N GLN A 85 3.29 6.30 13.95
CA GLN A 85 4.49 6.89 13.40
C GLN A 85 5.27 5.90 12.54
N LYS A 86 5.43 4.66 13.00
CA LYS A 86 6.10 3.60 12.23
C LYS A 86 5.37 3.32 10.91
N ALA A 87 4.05 3.26 10.93
CA ALA A 87 3.26 3.03 9.73
C ALA A 87 3.37 4.21 8.75
N LYS A 88 3.35 5.44 9.25
CA LYS A 88 3.54 6.64 8.41
C LYS A 88 4.91 6.65 7.74
N GLU A 89 5.94 6.26 8.45
CA GLU A 89 7.29 6.14 7.89
C GLU A 89 7.37 5.06 6.82
N LEU A 90 6.72 3.90 7.05
CA LEU A 90 6.64 2.82 6.07
C LEU A 90 5.96 3.30 4.78
N VAL A 91 4.79 3.91 4.89
CA VAL A 91 4.02 4.41 3.76
C VAL A 91 4.82 5.48 3.00
N LYS A 92 5.42 6.41 3.74
CA LYS A 92 6.25 7.46 3.15
C LYS A 92 7.42 6.87 2.36
N SER A 93 8.12 5.87 2.90
CA SER A 93 9.25 5.26 2.22
C SER A 93 8.85 4.61 0.89
N HIS A 94 7.71 3.92 0.84
CA HIS A 94 7.22 3.32 -0.40
C HIS A 94 6.81 4.36 -1.44
N PHE A 95 6.14 5.43 -1.03
CA PHE A 95 5.75 6.50 -1.96
C PHE A 95 6.95 7.33 -2.41
N ASP A 96 7.92 7.57 -1.55
CA ASP A 96 9.16 8.24 -1.95
C ASP A 96 9.93 7.40 -2.98
N TYR A 97 9.92 6.09 -2.82
CA TYR A 97 10.49 5.18 -3.81
C TYR A 97 9.80 5.31 -5.17
N ILE A 98 8.46 5.32 -5.19
CA ILE A 98 7.70 5.54 -6.42
C ILE A 98 8.08 6.88 -7.06
N ARG A 99 8.24 7.95 -6.26
CA ARG A 99 8.63 9.28 -6.76
C ARG A 99 9.98 9.28 -7.45
N THR A 100 10.89 8.35 -7.12
CA THR A 100 12.18 8.28 -7.80
C THR A 100 12.06 7.98 -9.28
N PHE A 101 10.99 7.30 -9.70
CA PHE A 101 10.76 6.97 -11.11
C PHE A 101 10.33 8.17 -11.95
N THR A 102 9.98 9.30 -11.34
CA THR A 102 9.63 10.52 -12.08
C THR A 102 10.83 11.15 -12.79
N LYS A 103 12.04 10.78 -12.40
CA LYS A 103 13.29 11.38 -12.91
C LYS A 103 13.93 10.59 -14.06
N ASP A 104 13.56 9.33 -14.22
CA ASP A 104 14.21 8.40 -15.15
C ASP A 104 13.24 7.90 -16.22
N LEU A 105 13.77 7.16 -17.20
CA LEU A 105 12.96 6.49 -18.20
C LEU A 105 12.12 5.39 -17.52
N PHE A 106 10.81 5.44 -17.72
CA PHE A 106 9.88 4.50 -17.12
C PHE A 106 9.63 3.33 -18.07
N THR A 107 9.99 2.13 -17.67
CA THR A 107 9.88 0.90 -18.45
C THR A 107 8.81 -0.04 -17.87
N LEU A 108 8.50 -1.12 -18.59
CA LEU A 108 7.56 -2.14 -18.10
C LEU A 108 8.03 -2.78 -16.79
N PHE A 109 9.35 -2.92 -16.60
CA PHE A 109 9.89 -3.45 -15.35
C PHE A 109 9.56 -2.54 -14.17
N GLU A 110 9.81 -1.23 -14.30
CA GLU A 110 9.51 -0.25 -13.26
C GLU A 110 8.00 -0.16 -12.99
N GLU A 111 7.16 -0.30 -14.03
CA GLU A 111 5.71 -0.36 -13.86
C GLU A 111 5.31 -1.50 -12.92
N LYS A 112 5.87 -2.68 -13.10
CA LYS A 112 5.59 -3.83 -12.24
C LYS A 112 6.04 -3.57 -10.81
N VAL A 113 7.17 -2.92 -10.60
CA VAL A 113 7.67 -2.54 -9.27
C VAL A 113 6.72 -1.55 -8.62
N VAL A 114 6.24 -0.54 -9.34
CA VAL A 114 5.27 0.44 -8.82
C VAL A 114 3.97 -0.25 -8.41
N LEU A 115 3.43 -1.11 -9.26
CA LEU A 115 2.16 -1.80 -8.98
C LEU A 115 2.27 -2.73 -7.75
N ALA A 116 3.45 -3.29 -7.51
CA ALA A 116 3.67 -4.16 -6.35
C ALA A 116 3.70 -3.42 -5.02
N GLN A 117 3.86 -2.09 -5.00
CA GLN A 117 3.97 -1.33 -3.75
C GLN A 117 2.71 -1.44 -2.89
N GLY A 118 1.53 -1.58 -3.51
CA GLY A 118 0.28 -1.73 -2.77
C GLY A 118 0.26 -2.97 -1.88
N GLU A 119 0.67 -4.12 -2.39
CA GLU A 119 0.75 -5.37 -1.64
C GLU A 119 1.85 -5.32 -0.58
N LEU A 120 3.00 -4.72 -0.90
CA LEU A 120 4.11 -4.57 0.03
C LEU A 120 3.73 -3.68 1.22
N ILE A 121 2.99 -2.60 0.97
CA ILE A 121 2.48 -1.72 2.04
C ILE A 121 1.51 -2.49 2.93
N SER A 122 0.53 -3.19 2.37
CA SER A 122 -0.43 -3.98 3.16
C SER A 122 0.28 -4.99 4.05
N THR A 123 1.25 -5.72 3.51
CA THR A 123 2.04 -6.70 4.26
C THR A 123 2.82 -6.04 5.41
N GLY A 124 3.45 -4.89 5.15
CA GLY A 124 4.18 -4.14 6.17
C GLY A 124 3.28 -3.63 7.29
N MET A 125 2.08 -3.16 6.96
CA MET A 125 1.12 -2.65 7.95
C MET A 125 0.54 -3.74 8.85
N MET A 126 0.46 -4.99 8.35
CA MET A 126 -0.07 -6.12 9.10
C MET A 126 0.97 -6.83 9.97
N ASN A 127 2.25 -6.54 9.79
CA ASN A 127 3.31 -7.11 10.66
C ASN A 127 3.27 -6.47 12.09
#